data_fc02c8268f9c8243cb25bbcdd1e82be5
#
_entry.id   fc02c8268f9c8243cb25bbcdd1e82be5
#
_cell.length_a   1.000
_cell.length_b   1.000
_cell.length_c   1.000
_cell.angle_alpha   90.00
_cell.angle_beta   90.00
_cell.angle_gamma   90.00
#
_symmetry.space_group_name_H-M   'P 1'
#
loop_
_entity.id
_entity.type
_entity.pdbx_description
1 polymer ?
#
loop_
_entity_poly.entity_id
_entity_poly.type
_entity_poly.pdbx_seq_one_letter_code
_entity_poly.pdbx_strand_id
1 'polypeptide(L)'
;MVSTMASGDVRGYVGWKDIVMFHPVGDISLNGMTRRIFSNAVRAMAGMLREDKGEQEAQKNQIALTVFGVVQPCAEYAKPLLEEKGYEVMVFHTSGTGGMALEELVKQGMIDAVLDISTTEVTDEVVGGVLTAGPLRMEAAGVMGIPQVIIPGAIDLVNFKTPDTVPAKWKDRVFYRHTPHITLMRTNVEESALLGQVFAQKINQAKGPSLLLIPLRGFSAYDSPQGPQAINLQGGPAARPWFWPEADQAFCQALKENLDASRVRYHELSMHINEPSFAEMAVQELDKMINGQ
;
A
#
# COMPACT_ATOMS: atom_id res chain seq x y z
N MET A 1 -15.48 -20.20 12.27
CA MET A 1 -16.67 -20.43 11.41
C MET A 1 -16.70 -21.87 10.93
N VAL A 2 -17.85 -22.50 10.79
CA VAL A 2 -18.00 -23.80 10.12
C VAL A 2 -18.88 -23.59 8.89
N SER A 3 -18.35 -23.86 7.70
CA SER A 3 -19.06 -23.61 6.44
C SER A 3 -18.55 -24.51 5.32
N THR A 4 -19.45 -25.04 4.50
CA THR A 4 -19.12 -25.77 3.27
C THR A 4 -18.37 -24.91 2.24
N MET A 5 -18.48 -23.59 2.33
CA MET A 5 -17.73 -22.63 1.50
C MET A 5 -16.23 -22.66 1.75
N ALA A 6 -15.77 -23.21 2.88
CA ALA A 6 -14.34 -23.32 3.23
C ALA A 6 -13.52 -24.20 2.27
N SER A 7 -14.16 -24.92 1.34
CA SER A 7 -13.51 -25.73 0.30
C SER A 7 -13.10 -24.93 -0.95
N GLY A 8 -13.52 -23.67 -1.08
CA GLY A 8 -13.28 -22.83 -2.25
C GLY A 8 -12.69 -21.48 -1.93
N ASP A 9 -12.72 -20.56 -2.89
CA ASP A 9 -12.32 -19.18 -2.69
C ASP A 9 -13.36 -18.43 -1.86
N VAL A 10 -13.02 -18.15 -0.61
CA VAL A 10 -13.89 -17.49 0.36
C VAL A 10 -13.69 -15.99 0.46
N ARG A 11 -12.72 -15.42 -0.26
CA ARG A 11 -12.36 -13.98 -0.17
C ARG A 11 -13.55 -13.06 -0.39
N GLY A 12 -14.47 -13.41 -1.30
CA GLY A 12 -15.68 -12.64 -1.56
C GLY A 12 -16.66 -12.56 -0.39
N TYR A 13 -16.51 -13.43 0.62
CA TYR A 13 -17.41 -13.52 1.79
C TYR A 13 -16.75 -13.00 3.07
N VAL A 14 -15.48 -13.32 3.27
CA VAL A 14 -14.77 -13.00 4.53
C VAL A 14 -13.82 -11.82 4.39
N GLY A 15 -13.51 -11.42 3.15
CA GLY A 15 -12.53 -10.37 2.89
C GLY A 15 -11.14 -10.72 3.45
N TRP A 16 -10.53 -9.77 4.11
CA TRP A 16 -9.19 -9.87 4.73
C TRP A 16 -9.24 -10.02 6.26
N LYS A 17 -10.38 -10.49 6.79
CA LYS A 17 -10.56 -10.67 8.24
C LYS A 17 -9.83 -11.90 8.73
N ASP A 18 -9.29 -11.83 9.94
CA ASP A 18 -8.74 -13.00 10.65
C ASP A 18 -9.88 -13.94 11.04
N ILE A 19 -10.12 -14.96 10.21
CA ILE A 19 -11.18 -15.93 10.39
C ILE A 19 -10.66 -17.36 10.19
N VAL A 20 -10.74 -18.17 11.22
CA VAL A 20 -10.54 -19.62 11.11
C VAL A 20 -11.80 -20.29 10.58
N MET A 21 -11.67 -21.08 9.51
CA MET A 21 -12.76 -21.80 8.88
C MET A 21 -12.58 -23.31 8.97
N PHE A 22 -13.65 -24.02 9.34
CA PHE A 22 -13.73 -25.48 9.30
C PHE A 22 -14.69 -25.90 8.19
N HIS A 23 -14.22 -26.79 7.31
CA HIS A 23 -15.06 -27.37 6.26
C HIS A 23 -15.81 -28.60 6.79
N PRO A 24 -17.16 -28.59 6.86
CA PRO A 24 -17.95 -29.72 7.39
C PRO A 24 -18.07 -30.87 6.40
N VAL A 25 -17.63 -30.74 5.14
CA VAL A 25 -17.67 -31.71 4.05
C VAL A 25 -19.11 -32.02 3.56
N GLY A 26 -20.07 -32.15 4.47
CA GLY A 26 -21.46 -32.37 4.14
C GLY A 26 -22.36 -31.23 4.62
N ASP A 27 -23.54 -31.10 3.98
CA ASP A 27 -24.52 -30.05 4.27
C ASP A 27 -25.75 -30.64 4.95
N ILE A 28 -26.43 -29.85 5.80
CA ILE A 28 -27.77 -30.03 6.35
C ILE A 28 -28.00 -31.28 7.22
N SER A 29 -27.08 -32.23 7.36
CA SER A 29 -27.30 -33.43 8.17
C SER A 29 -26.36 -33.56 9.37
N LEU A 30 -26.93 -33.81 10.55
CA LEU A 30 -26.16 -34.15 11.75
C LEU A 30 -25.92 -35.68 11.79
N ASN A 31 -24.88 -36.10 11.09
CA ASN A 31 -24.38 -37.48 11.13
C ASN A 31 -23.09 -37.59 11.97
N GLY A 32 -22.51 -38.79 12.05
CA GLY A 32 -21.29 -39.01 12.85
C GLY A 32 -20.09 -38.17 12.40
N MET A 33 -19.95 -37.90 11.07
CA MET A 33 -18.87 -37.12 10.53
C MET A 33 -19.06 -35.62 10.87
N THR A 34 -20.23 -35.04 10.61
CA THR A 34 -20.49 -33.64 10.89
C THR A 34 -20.41 -33.32 12.38
N ARG A 35 -20.90 -34.22 13.26
CA ARG A 35 -20.72 -34.09 14.71
C ARG A 35 -19.25 -34.06 15.13
N ARG A 36 -18.39 -34.87 14.51
CA ARG A 36 -16.95 -34.88 14.78
C ARG A 36 -16.31 -33.55 14.37
N ILE A 37 -16.69 -33.01 13.21
CA ILE A 37 -16.13 -31.72 12.72
C ILE A 37 -16.59 -30.56 13.62
N PHE A 38 -17.85 -30.50 14.01
CA PHE A 38 -18.34 -29.53 15.00
C PHE A 38 -17.61 -29.64 16.34
N SER A 39 -17.41 -30.87 16.84
CA SER A 39 -16.61 -31.08 18.06
C SER A 39 -15.19 -30.58 17.92
N ASN A 40 -14.55 -30.76 16.76
CA ASN A 40 -13.22 -30.26 16.52
C ASN A 40 -13.22 -28.72 16.48
N ALA A 41 -14.18 -28.08 15.84
CA ALA A 41 -14.31 -26.63 15.83
C ALA A 41 -14.50 -26.04 17.23
N VAL A 42 -15.34 -26.67 18.05
CA VAL A 42 -15.56 -26.27 19.46
C VAL A 42 -14.27 -26.44 20.28
N ARG A 43 -13.57 -27.56 20.11
CA ARG A 43 -12.31 -27.80 20.84
C ARG A 43 -11.23 -26.83 20.42
N ALA A 44 -11.12 -26.49 19.13
CA ALA A 44 -10.18 -25.48 18.65
C ALA A 44 -10.50 -24.11 19.26
N MET A 45 -11.77 -23.67 19.25
CA MET A 45 -12.19 -22.43 19.88
C MET A 45 -11.91 -22.42 21.38
N ALA A 46 -12.20 -23.52 22.09
CA ALA A 46 -11.86 -23.64 23.52
C ALA A 46 -10.35 -23.60 23.78
N GLY A 47 -9.53 -24.06 22.83
CA GLY A 47 -8.08 -23.92 22.88
C GLY A 47 -7.64 -22.48 22.69
N MET A 48 -8.20 -21.78 21.72
CA MET A 48 -7.91 -20.38 21.44
C MET A 48 -8.32 -19.42 22.58
N LEU A 49 -9.33 -19.80 23.37
CA LEU A 49 -9.79 -19.03 24.55
C LEU A 49 -8.97 -19.31 25.83
N ARG A 50 -8.08 -20.28 25.80
CA ARG A 50 -7.18 -20.48 26.95
C ARG A 50 -6.13 -19.38 26.94
N GLU A 51 -6.00 -18.68 28.07
CA GLU A 51 -4.90 -17.77 28.27
C GLU A 51 -3.59 -18.51 28.08
N ASP A 52 -2.78 -18.05 27.15
CA ASP A 52 -1.41 -18.50 27.03
C ASP A 52 -0.65 -17.88 28.20
N LYS A 53 -0.24 -18.70 29.16
CA LYS A 53 0.61 -18.24 30.27
C LYS A 53 2.07 -18.09 29.87
N GLY A 54 2.35 -18.05 28.55
CA GLY A 54 3.65 -17.65 28.02
C GLY A 54 4.01 -16.25 28.53
N GLU A 55 5.29 -15.97 28.61
CA GLU A 55 5.80 -14.63 28.94
C GLU A 55 5.03 -13.60 28.09
N GLN A 56 4.34 -12.67 28.72
CA GLN A 56 3.78 -11.50 28.03
C GLN A 56 5.00 -10.70 27.55
N GLU A 57 5.46 -10.99 26.33
CA GLU A 57 6.34 -10.06 25.66
C GLU A 57 5.62 -8.70 25.67
N ALA A 58 6.33 -7.66 26.10
CA ALA A 58 5.77 -6.32 26.10
C ALA A 58 5.21 -6.04 24.70
N GLN A 59 3.92 -5.75 24.63
CA GLN A 59 3.24 -5.53 23.36
C GLN A 59 3.93 -4.37 22.64
N LYS A 60 4.65 -4.68 21.58
CA LYS A 60 5.32 -3.68 20.74
C LYS A 60 4.30 -3.03 19.84
N ASN A 61 4.48 -1.75 19.55
CA ASN A 61 3.65 -1.08 18.55
C ASN A 61 3.85 -1.72 17.18
N GLN A 62 2.74 -2.07 16.53
CA GLN A 62 2.70 -2.69 15.21
C GLN A 62 2.72 -1.62 14.13
N ILE A 63 3.79 -1.57 13.35
CA ILE A 63 3.94 -0.63 12.26
C ILE A 63 3.67 -1.32 10.93
N ALA A 64 2.72 -0.79 10.16
CA ALA A 64 2.57 -1.21 8.76
C ALA A 64 3.54 -0.44 7.87
N LEU A 65 4.32 -1.17 7.09
CA LEU A 65 5.25 -0.65 6.10
C LEU A 65 4.82 -1.12 4.71
N THR A 66 4.58 -0.20 3.77
CA THR A 66 4.26 -0.60 2.40
C THR A 66 5.50 -0.63 1.52
N VAL A 67 5.50 -1.54 0.54
CA VAL A 67 6.60 -1.71 -0.41
C VAL A 67 6.10 -2.04 -1.81
N PHE A 68 6.86 -1.57 -2.80
CA PHE A 68 6.74 -1.98 -4.21
C PHE A 68 8.14 -2.07 -4.82
N GLY A 69 8.34 -2.91 -5.86
CA GLY A 69 9.68 -3.20 -6.38
C GLY A 69 10.55 -1.98 -6.69
N VAL A 70 9.96 -0.92 -7.26
CA VAL A 70 10.70 0.30 -7.64
C VAL A 70 11.00 1.27 -6.49
N VAL A 71 10.45 1.02 -5.31
CA VAL A 71 10.72 1.76 -4.06
C VAL A 71 11.22 0.84 -2.95
N GLN A 72 11.54 -0.40 -3.29
CA GLN A 72 12.05 -1.41 -2.36
C GLN A 72 13.27 -0.95 -1.57
N PRO A 73 14.28 -0.26 -2.14
CA PRO A 73 15.41 0.22 -1.35
C PRO A 73 15.00 1.11 -0.17
N CYS A 74 14.02 1.99 -0.34
CA CYS A 74 13.52 2.81 0.77
C CYS A 74 12.96 1.95 1.91
N ALA A 75 12.16 0.94 1.59
CA ALA A 75 11.59 0.02 2.58
C ALA A 75 12.67 -0.84 3.27
N GLU A 76 13.68 -1.28 2.52
CA GLU A 76 14.81 -2.05 3.05
C GLU A 76 15.67 -1.26 4.02
N TYR A 77 15.80 0.07 3.84
CA TYR A 77 16.44 0.96 4.80
C TYR A 77 15.53 1.29 5.99
N ALA A 78 14.25 1.55 5.76
CA ALA A 78 13.31 1.97 6.80
C ALA A 78 13.01 0.85 7.82
N LYS A 79 12.84 -0.40 7.34
CA LYS A 79 12.44 -1.53 8.20
C LYS A 79 13.39 -1.77 9.37
N PRO A 80 14.71 -1.97 9.17
CA PRO A 80 15.64 -2.20 10.30
C PRO A 80 15.69 -1.00 11.26
N LEU A 81 15.58 0.25 10.77
CA LEU A 81 15.54 1.43 11.62
C LEU A 81 14.32 1.47 12.54
N LEU A 82 13.15 1.02 12.06
CA LEU A 82 11.95 0.87 12.90
C LEU A 82 12.14 -0.25 13.93
N GLU A 83 12.70 -1.40 13.53
CA GLU A 83 12.95 -2.53 14.42
C GLU A 83 13.97 -2.19 15.52
N GLU A 84 15.03 -1.44 15.22
CA GLU A 84 16.01 -0.92 16.19
C GLU A 84 15.37 0.03 17.24
N LYS A 85 14.29 0.73 16.87
CA LYS A 85 13.49 1.55 17.79
C LYS A 85 12.53 0.72 18.65
N GLY A 86 12.48 -0.60 18.46
CA GLY A 86 11.66 -1.51 19.24
C GLY A 86 10.25 -1.76 18.68
N TYR A 87 9.95 -1.29 17.48
CA TYR A 87 8.68 -1.55 16.79
C TYR A 87 8.65 -2.94 16.17
N GLU A 88 7.47 -3.50 16.00
CA GLU A 88 7.24 -4.68 15.17
C GLU A 88 6.72 -4.25 13.81
N VAL A 89 7.36 -4.70 12.71
CA VAL A 89 7.09 -4.19 11.37
C VAL A 89 6.43 -5.25 10.50
N MET A 90 5.20 -4.99 10.09
CA MET A 90 4.47 -5.78 9.11
C MET A 90 4.58 -5.14 7.73
N VAL A 91 5.13 -5.89 6.76
CA VAL A 91 5.38 -5.39 5.40
C VAL A 91 4.24 -5.80 4.47
N PHE A 92 3.66 -4.82 3.76
CA PHE A 92 2.59 -5.00 2.78
C PHE A 92 3.10 -4.69 1.37
N HIS A 93 3.03 -5.66 0.47
CA HIS A 93 3.37 -5.44 -0.93
C HIS A 93 2.18 -4.82 -1.67
N THR A 94 2.36 -3.60 -2.21
CA THR A 94 1.29 -2.82 -2.85
C THR A 94 0.97 -3.32 -4.26
N SER A 95 0.31 -4.46 -4.32
CA SER A 95 -0.13 -5.14 -5.54
C SER A 95 -1.65 -5.33 -5.62
N GLY A 96 -2.40 -4.43 -5.00
CA GLY A 96 -3.85 -4.47 -4.83
C GLY A 96 -4.24 -5.19 -3.54
N THR A 97 -3.88 -6.45 -3.41
CA THR A 97 -4.22 -7.27 -2.22
C THR A 97 -3.54 -6.79 -0.94
N GLY A 98 -2.29 -6.30 -1.04
CA GLY A 98 -1.56 -5.79 0.13
C GLY A 98 -2.16 -4.52 0.70
N GLY A 99 -2.53 -3.57 -0.15
CA GLY A 99 -3.22 -2.36 0.28
C GLY A 99 -4.61 -2.65 0.87
N MET A 100 -5.39 -3.58 0.28
CA MET A 100 -6.66 -4.00 0.87
C MET A 100 -6.49 -4.61 2.27
N ALA A 101 -5.46 -5.47 2.45
CA ALA A 101 -5.16 -6.06 3.74
C ALA A 101 -4.74 -5.01 4.77
N LEU A 102 -3.88 -4.06 4.38
CA LEU A 102 -3.46 -2.94 5.22
C LEU A 102 -4.67 -2.14 5.73
N GLU A 103 -5.54 -1.68 4.81
CA GLU A 103 -6.72 -0.89 5.16
C GLU A 103 -7.64 -1.65 6.13
N GLU A 104 -7.81 -2.95 5.95
CA GLU A 104 -8.66 -3.77 6.82
C GLU A 104 -8.03 -3.98 8.20
N LEU A 105 -6.73 -4.30 8.29
CA LEU A 105 -6.05 -4.51 9.58
C LEU A 105 -5.97 -3.22 10.41
N VAL A 106 -5.81 -2.07 9.75
CA VAL A 106 -5.92 -0.76 10.42
C VAL A 106 -7.32 -0.56 11.01
N LYS A 107 -8.39 -0.85 10.24
CA LYS A 107 -9.78 -0.75 10.74
C LYS A 107 -10.08 -1.70 11.89
N GLN A 108 -9.40 -2.83 11.96
CA GLN A 108 -9.51 -3.80 13.05
C GLN A 108 -8.71 -3.42 14.29
N GLY A 109 -7.92 -2.33 14.24
CA GLY A 109 -7.07 -1.89 15.35
C GLY A 109 -5.86 -2.79 15.58
N MET A 110 -5.41 -3.50 14.56
CA MET A 110 -4.22 -4.37 14.63
C MET A 110 -2.93 -3.65 14.24
N ILE A 111 -3.01 -2.40 13.79
CA ILE A 111 -1.90 -1.56 13.36
C ILE A 111 -1.95 -0.27 14.15
N ASP A 112 -0.83 0.12 14.74
CA ASP A 112 -0.71 1.30 15.59
C ASP A 112 -0.21 2.54 14.84
N ALA A 113 0.55 2.35 13.74
CA ALA A 113 0.99 3.44 12.87
C ALA A 113 1.34 2.94 11.47
N VAL A 114 1.37 3.84 10.48
CA VAL A 114 1.61 3.49 9.06
C VAL A 114 2.77 4.30 8.48
N LEU A 115 3.74 3.61 7.89
CA LEU A 115 4.72 4.17 6.97
C LEU A 115 4.37 3.71 5.55
N ASP A 116 3.60 4.52 4.84
CA ASP A 116 3.09 4.22 3.50
C ASP A 116 4.07 4.73 2.44
N ILE A 117 5.08 3.91 2.13
CA ILE A 117 6.15 4.26 1.17
C ILE A 117 5.65 4.16 -0.28
N SER A 118 4.76 3.20 -0.56
CA SER A 118 4.27 2.95 -1.91
C SER A 118 2.76 3.14 -2.01
N THR A 119 2.36 4.08 -2.83
CA THR A 119 0.96 4.42 -3.07
C THR A 119 0.53 4.15 -4.52
N THR A 120 1.27 3.31 -5.26
CA THR A 120 0.99 2.94 -6.66
C THR A 120 -0.43 2.42 -6.88
N GLU A 121 -1.04 1.77 -5.87
CA GLU A 121 -2.41 1.27 -5.92
C GLU A 121 -3.45 2.39 -6.09
N VAL A 122 -3.16 3.59 -5.57
CA VAL A 122 -4.00 4.78 -5.77
C VAL A 122 -3.87 5.26 -7.23
N THR A 123 -2.66 5.21 -7.79
CA THR A 123 -2.44 5.53 -9.20
C THR A 123 -3.20 4.58 -10.11
N ASP A 124 -3.15 3.28 -9.83
CA ASP A 124 -3.89 2.29 -10.60
C ASP A 124 -5.41 2.46 -10.49
N GLU A 125 -5.92 2.83 -9.31
CA GLU A 125 -7.35 3.13 -9.13
C GLU A 125 -7.79 4.34 -9.96
N VAL A 126 -7.03 5.42 -9.94
CA VAL A 126 -7.38 6.69 -10.60
C VAL A 126 -7.23 6.60 -12.12
N VAL A 127 -6.16 5.98 -12.61
CA VAL A 127 -5.83 5.95 -14.05
C VAL A 127 -6.40 4.71 -14.73
N GLY A 128 -6.58 3.61 -14.00
CA GLY A 128 -7.15 2.37 -14.51
C GLY A 128 -6.12 1.27 -14.77
N GLY A 129 -5.13 1.15 -13.90
CA GLY A 129 -4.21 0.02 -13.84
C GLY A 129 -4.84 -1.21 -13.19
N VAL A 130 -4.07 -2.29 -13.11
CA VAL A 130 -4.58 -3.61 -12.66
C VAL A 130 -4.26 -3.95 -11.20
N LEU A 131 -3.45 -3.14 -10.51
CA LEU A 131 -3.06 -3.38 -9.12
C LEU A 131 -3.80 -2.47 -8.13
N THR A 132 -5.04 -2.10 -8.43
CA THR A 132 -5.86 -1.28 -7.52
C THR A 132 -6.17 -2.01 -6.21
N ALA A 133 -6.11 -1.28 -5.10
CA ALA A 133 -6.65 -1.71 -3.80
C ALA A 133 -8.05 -1.12 -3.52
N GLY A 134 -8.67 -0.56 -4.54
CA GLY A 134 -9.99 0.06 -4.47
C GLY A 134 -9.96 1.52 -3.99
N PRO A 135 -11.14 2.16 -4.05
CA PRO A 135 -11.25 3.61 -3.84
C PRO A 135 -10.94 4.06 -2.40
N LEU A 136 -10.96 3.16 -1.42
CA LEU A 136 -10.70 3.47 -0.01
C LEU A 136 -9.23 3.32 0.41
N ARG A 137 -8.33 2.99 -0.51
CA ARG A 137 -6.89 2.90 -0.24
C ARG A 137 -6.35 4.24 0.27
N MET A 138 -5.51 4.22 1.31
CA MET A 138 -4.89 5.38 1.95
C MET A 138 -5.86 6.18 2.85
N GLU A 139 -6.96 5.57 3.32
CA GLU A 139 -7.94 6.28 4.15
C GLU A 139 -8.03 5.76 5.60
N ALA A 140 -7.84 4.45 5.82
CA ALA A 140 -8.12 3.86 7.12
C ALA A 140 -7.28 4.46 8.26
N ALA A 141 -5.98 4.67 8.08
CA ALA A 141 -5.11 5.25 9.11
C ALA A 141 -5.59 6.65 9.53
N GLY A 142 -5.90 7.50 8.57
CA GLY A 142 -6.44 8.83 8.83
C GLY A 142 -7.78 8.80 9.54
N VAL A 143 -8.71 7.95 9.11
CA VAL A 143 -10.05 7.81 9.70
C VAL A 143 -9.97 7.25 11.13
N MET A 144 -9.09 6.28 11.36
CA MET A 144 -8.87 5.69 12.70
C MET A 144 -8.05 6.60 13.62
N GLY A 145 -7.41 7.64 13.08
CA GLY A 145 -6.66 8.62 13.85
C GLY A 145 -5.29 8.13 14.33
N ILE A 146 -4.74 7.07 13.72
CA ILE A 146 -3.40 6.60 14.04
C ILE A 146 -2.33 7.41 13.29
N PRO A 147 -1.10 7.53 13.83
CA PRO A 147 0.01 8.22 13.16
C PRO A 147 0.31 7.63 11.78
N GLN A 148 0.53 8.50 10.78
CA GLN A 148 0.87 8.06 9.44
C GLN A 148 1.85 9.00 8.74
N VAL A 149 2.86 8.43 8.09
CA VAL A 149 3.70 9.10 7.09
C VAL A 149 3.34 8.51 5.73
N ILE A 150 2.89 9.36 4.81
CA ILE A 150 2.54 8.96 3.44
C ILE A 150 3.56 9.54 2.48
N ILE A 151 4.12 8.69 1.67
CA ILE A 151 5.08 9.00 0.63
C ILE A 151 4.45 8.61 -0.71
N PRO A 152 4.41 9.51 -1.71
CA PRO A 152 3.84 9.21 -3.01
C PRO A 152 4.78 8.33 -3.86
N GLY A 153 5.24 7.21 -3.29
CA GLY A 153 6.14 6.30 -3.99
C GLY A 153 5.43 5.54 -5.09
N ALA A 154 6.10 5.47 -6.25
CA ALA A 154 5.63 4.79 -7.45
C ALA A 154 4.30 5.35 -8.02
N ILE A 155 4.03 6.66 -7.85
CA ILE A 155 2.90 7.34 -8.50
C ILE A 155 3.17 7.66 -9.98
N ASP A 156 4.42 7.60 -10.39
CA ASP A 156 4.89 7.84 -11.75
C ASP A 156 4.54 6.70 -12.72
N LEU A 157 3.94 5.62 -12.24
CA LEU A 157 3.65 4.43 -13.04
C LEU A 157 2.25 3.86 -12.80
N VAL A 158 1.68 3.29 -13.87
CA VAL A 158 0.43 2.53 -13.91
C VAL A 158 0.75 1.10 -14.34
N ASN A 159 0.20 0.13 -13.63
CA ASN A 159 0.54 -1.27 -13.82
C ASN A 159 -0.43 -1.97 -14.78
N PHE A 160 0.12 -2.70 -15.76
CA PHE A 160 -0.60 -3.62 -16.64
C PHE A 160 0.10 -4.97 -16.67
N LYS A 161 -0.59 -6.00 -17.18
CA LYS A 161 -0.01 -7.33 -17.42
C LYS A 161 0.81 -7.31 -18.72
N THR A 162 0.64 -8.29 -19.60
CA THR A 162 1.28 -8.33 -20.92
C THR A 162 0.82 -7.15 -21.78
N PRO A 163 1.62 -6.69 -22.77
CA PRO A 163 1.30 -5.52 -23.59
C PRO A 163 -0.06 -5.56 -24.29
N ASP A 164 -0.52 -6.74 -24.66
CA ASP A 164 -1.83 -6.97 -25.29
C ASP A 164 -3.01 -6.70 -24.34
N THR A 165 -2.76 -6.66 -23.03
CA THR A 165 -3.78 -6.32 -22.02
C THR A 165 -3.94 -4.82 -21.80
N VAL A 166 -3.04 -4.00 -22.35
CA VAL A 166 -3.13 -2.54 -22.23
C VAL A 166 -4.32 -2.03 -23.04
N PRO A 167 -5.27 -1.30 -22.43
CA PRO A 167 -6.43 -0.77 -23.13
C PRO A 167 -6.05 0.10 -24.34
N ALA A 168 -6.78 -0.02 -25.43
CA ALA A 168 -6.50 0.69 -26.69
C ALA A 168 -6.38 2.22 -26.54
N LYS A 169 -7.08 2.82 -25.58
CA LYS A 169 -6.98 4.24 -25.27
C LYS A 169 -5.59 4.69 -24.84
N TRP A 170 -4.74 3.77 -24.38
CA TRP A 170 -3.38 4.05 -23.88
C TRP A 170 -2.28 3.71 -24.88
N LYS A 171 -2.59 3.25 -26.12
CA LYS A 171 -1.62 2.73 -27.10
C LYS A 171 -0.47 3.69 -27.43
N ASP A 172 -0.70 5.01 -27.37
CA ASP A 172 0.26 6.05 -27.77
C ASP A 172 1.01 6.66 -26.56
N ARG A 173 0.99 5.94 -25.41
CA ARG A 173 1.63 6.37 -24.17
C ARG A 173 3.09 5.89 -24.08
N VAL A 174 3.75 6.31 -23.03
CA VAL A 174 5.12 5.93 -22.68
C VAL A 174 5.08 4.72 -21.77
N PHE A 175 5.85 3.70 -22.11
CA PHE A 175 5.89 2.42 -21.39
C PHE A 175 7.30 2.02 -21.01
N TYR A 176 7.37 1.09 -20.07
CA TYR A 176 8.53 0.28 -19.75
C TYR A 176 8.10 -1.18 -19.55
N ARG A 177 8.85 -2.12 -20.13
CA ARG A 177 8.60 -3.55 -19.95
C ARG A 177 9.43 -4.05 -18.78
N HIS A 178 8.81 -4.08 -17.61
CA HIS A 178 9.47 -4.51 -16.37
C HIS A 178 9.84 -6.00 -16.42
N THR A 179 8.91 -6.84 -16.89
CA THR A 179 9.11 -8.26 -17.18
C THR A 179 8.32 -8.63 -18.44
N PRO A 180 8.49 -9.85 -19.00
CA PRO A 180 7.63 -10.29 -20.10
C PRO A 180 6.12 -10.22 -19.80
N HIS A 181 5.75 -10.25 -18.53
CA HIS A 181 4.36 -10.30 -18.06
C HIS A 181 3.88 -9.01 -17.38
N ILE A 182 4.74 -8.00 -17.24
CA ILE A 182 4.42 -6.73 -16.57
C ILE A 182 4.85 -5.56 -17.46
N THR A 183 3.87 -4.76 -17.85
CA THR A 183 4.04 -3.53 -18.60
C THR A 183 3.67 -2.36 -17.71
N LEU A 184 4.56 -1.40 -17.59
CA LEU A 184 4.34 -0.17 -16.84
C LEU A 184 4.09 0.97 -17.82
N MET A 185 3.12 1.84 -17.53
CA MET A 185 2.84 3.06 -18.28
C MET A 185 3.17 4.27 -17.42
N ARG A 186 3.91 5.24 -17.95
CA ARG A 186 4.21 6.50 -17.26
C ARG A 186 2.94 7.37 -17.12
N THR A 187 2.67 7.89 -15.94
CA THR A 187 1.64 8.91 -15.74
C THR A 187 2.00 10.21 -16.48
N ASN A 188 1.01 10.92 -17.00
CA ASN A 188 1.22 12.20 -17.67
C ASN A 188 0.94 13.38 -16.71
N VAL A 189 1.08 14.61 -17.21
CA VAL A 189 0.90 15.83 -16.41
C VAL A 189 -0.51 15.94 -15.84
N GLU A 190 -1.53 15.65 -16.66
CA GLU A 190 -2.94 15.72 -16.27
C GLU A 190 -3.31 14.66 -15.24
N GLU A 191 -2.81 13.44 -15.41
CA GLU A 191 -3.03 12.34 -14.46
C GLU A 191 -2.29 12.61 -13.14
N SER A 192 -1.08 13.15 -13.21
CA SER A 192 -0.30 13.52 -12.02
C SER A 192 -0.98 14.64 -11.23
N ALA A 193 -1.53 15.66 -11.91
CA ALA A 193 -2.32 16.69 -11.25
C ALA A 193 -3.60 16.13 -10.61
N LEU A 194 -4.30 15.23 -11.29
CA LEU A 194 -5.47 14.55 -10.72
C LEU A 194 -5.10 13.71 -9.49
N LEU A 195 -3.97 13.00 -9.54
CA LEU A 195 -3.46 12.24 -8.39
C LEU A 195 -3.17 13.16 -7.20
N GLY A 196 -2.57 14.32 -7.41
CA GLY A 196 -2.36 15.31 -6.35
C GLY A 196 -3.65 15.74 -5.67
N GLN A 197 -4.71 16.00 -6.45
CA GLN A 197 -6.04 16.32 -5.90
C GLN A 197 -6.64 15.15 -5.10
N VAL A 198 -6.57 13.94 -5.64
CA VAL A 198 -7.08 12.72 -4.97
C VAL A 198 -6.33 12.47 -3.66
N PHE A 199 -5.00 12.61 -3.64
CA PHE A 199 -4.22 12.48 -2.42
C PHE A 199 -4.64 13.49 -1.35
N ALA A 200 -4.75 14.77 -1.72
CA ALA A 200 -5.23 15.79 -0.80
C ALA A 200 -6.63 15.47 -0.27
N GLN A 201 -7.57 15.10 -1.14
CA GLN A 201 -8.93 14.76 -0.74
C GLN A 201 -8.97 13.61 0.28
N LYS A 202 -8.16 12.58 0.08
CA LYS A 202 -8.09 11.42 0.98
C LYS A 202 -7.48 11.78 2.33
N ILE A 203 -6.32 12.44 2.33
CA ILE A 203 -5.58 12.72 3.56
C ILE A 203 -6.19 13.86 4.38
N ASN A 204 -6.92 14.79 3.77
CA ASN A 204 -7.66 15.85 4.48
C ASN A 204 -8.72 15.31 5.44
N GLN A 205 -9.11 14.02 5.31
CA GLN A 205 -10.03 13.35 6.23
C GLN A 205 -9.33 12.85 7.51
N ALA A 206 -8.00 12.97 7.60
CA ALA A 206 -7.24 12.48 8.73
C ALA A 206 -7.66 13.14 10.05
N LYS A 207 -7.81 12.31 11.08
CA LYS A 207 -8.16 12.70 12.45
C LYS A 207 -6.97 12.66 13.40
N GLY A 208 -5.89 11.98 13.00
CA GLY A 208 -4.66 11.82 13.76
C GLY A 208 -3.45 12.46 13.09
N PRO A 209 -2.28 12.35 13.72
CA PRO A 209 -1.04 12.90 13.17
C PRO A 209 -0.74 12.36 11.79
N SER A 210 -0.65 13.25 10.80
CA SER A 210 -0.44 12.85 9.41
C SER A 210 0.60 13.75 8.74
N LEU A 211 1.53 13.13 8.02
CA LEU A 211 2.58 13.80 7.26
C LEU A 211 2.61 13.26 5.83
N LEU A 212 2.57 14.18 4.87
CA LEU A 212 2.98 13.91 3.49
C LEU A 212 4.46 14.25 3.35
N LEU A 213 5.28 13.27 3.02
CA LEU A 213 6.72 13.41 2.82
C LEU A 213 7.05 13.21 1.35
N ILE A 214 7.51 14.26 0.69
CA ILE A 214 7.63 14.33 -0.78
C ILE A 214 9.09 14.26 -1.22
N PRO A 215 9.51 13.24 -1.99
CA PRO A 215 10.84 13.16 -2.58
C PRO A 215 10.89 13.96 -3.89
N LEU A 216 11.50 15.15 -3.88
CA LEU A 216 11.53 16.05 -5.05
C LEU A 216 12.45 15.58 -6.20
N ARG A 217 13.26 14.53 -6.00
CA ARG A 217 14.21 14.05 -7.00
C ARG A 217 13.79 12.72 -7.64
N GLY A 218 12.55 12.29 -7.44
CA GLY A 218 11.94 11.14 -8.09
C GLY A 218 11.16 10.24 -7.13
N PHE A 219 10.04 9.73 -7.63
CA PHE A 219 9.05 8.93 -6.88
C PHE A 219 9.27 7.42 -7.01
N SER A 220 10.17 6.99 -7.90
CA SER A 220 10.53 5.58 -8.09
C SER A 220 11.95 5.43 -8.64
N ALA A 221 12.49 4.22 -8.61
CA ALA A 221 13.79 3.92 -9.24
C ALA A 221 13.84 4.28 -10.74
N TYR A 222 12.69 4.40 -11.39
CA TYR A 222 12.61 4.76 -12.81
C TYR A 222 12.50 6.26 -13.03
N ASP A 223 12.06 6.98 -12.04
CA ASP A 223 11.85 8.41 -12.09
C ASP A 223 13.14 9.17 -11.73
N SER A 224 14.12 9.05 -12.59
CA SER A 224 15.41 9.74 -12.46
C SER A 224 16.06 9.95 -13.83
N PRO A 225 17.00 10.90 -13.98
CA PRO A 225 17.76 11.09 -15.23
C PRO A 225 18.52 9.83 -15.68
N GLN A 226 18.85 8.92 -14.74
CA GLN A 226 19.51 7.64 -14.98
C GLN A 226 18.51 6.49 -15.07
N GLY A 227 17.21 6.77 -15.08
CA GLY A 227 16.14 5.80 -15.19
C GLY A 227 16.17 5.01 -16.52
N PRO A 228 15.31 4.01 -16.66
CA PRO A 228 15.33 3.16 -17.82
C PRO A 228 14.91 3.90 -19.08
N GLN A 229 15.38 3.40 -20.23
CA GLN A 229 14.91 3.88 -21.53
C GLN A 229 13.44 3.51 -21.71
N ALA A 230 12.61 4.52 -21.93
CA ALA A 230 11.20 4.35 -22.21
C ALA A 230 10.96 3.79 -23.63
N ILE A 231 9.90 3.04 -23.79
CA ILE A 231 9.48 2.43 -25.05
C ILE A 231 8.03 2.81 -25.38
N ASN A 232 7.63 2.66 -26.64
CA ASN A 232 6.23 2.60 -27.02
C ASN A 232 5.65 1.19 -26.73
N LEU A 233 4.36 1.01 -26.88
CA LEU A 233 3.70 -0.27 -26.57
C LEU A 233 4.22 -1.46 -27.41
N GLN A 234 4.72 -1.21 -28.62
CA GLN A 234 5.28 -2.22 -29.53
C GLN A 234 6.76 -2.54 -29.23
N GLY A 235 7.37 -1.84 -28.26
CA GLY A 235 8.78 -2.04 -27.87
C GLY A 235 9.80 -1.19 -28.63
N GLY A 236 9.35 -0.30 -29.51
CA GLY A 236 10.19 0.72 -30.16
C GLY A 236 10.44 1.91 -29.25
N PRO A 237 11.26 2.91 -29.69
CA PRO A 237 11.52 4.11 -28.92
C PRO A 237 10.22 4.87 -28.55
N ALA A 238 10.11 5.33 -27.30
CA ALA A 238 9.03 6.21 -26.89
C ALA A 238 9.23 7.64 -27.42
N ALA A 239 8.12 8.41 -27.46
CA ALA A 239 8.14 9.82 -27.84
C ALA A 239 8.89 10.73 -26.85
N ARG A 240 9.11 10.25 -25.61
CA ARG A 240 9.81 10.97 -24.54
C ARG A 240 10.46 9.98 -23.55
N PRO A 241 11.41 10.44 -22.72
CA PRO A 241 11.98 9.62 -21.65
C PRO A 241 10.91 9.29 -20.57
N TRP A 242 11.24 8.32 -19.71
CA TRP A 242 10.43 8.01 -18.52
C TRP A 242 10.47 9.16 -17.52
N PHE A 243 11.67 9.65 -17.20
CA PHE A 243 11.88 10.80 -16.31
C PHE A 243 11.17 12.03 -16.85
N TRP A 244 10.20 12.54 -16.07
CA TRP A 244 9.31 13.62 -16.52
C TRP A 244 8.98 14.60 -15.38
N PRO A 245 9.93 15.52 -15.07
CA PRO A 245 9.79 16.47 -13.96
C PRO A 245 8.52 17.34 -14.00
N GLU A 246 8.02 17.67 -15.19
CA GLU A 246 6.80 18.49 -15.30
C GLU A 246 5.56 17.73 -14.80
N ALA A 247 5.51 16.41 -14.98
CA ALA A 247 4.45 15.58 -14.43
C ALA A 247 4.55 15.50 -12.89
N ASP A 248 5.76 15.37 -12.36
CA ASP A 248 6.02 15.32 -10.93
C ASP A 248 5.67 16.65 -10.24
N GLN A 249 6.03 17.76 -10.88
CA GLN A 249 5.68 19.11 -10.42
C GLN A 249 4.16 19.33 -10.43
N ALA A 250 3.45 18.82 -11.45
CA ALA A 250 1.99 18.92 -11.51
C ALA A 250 1.30 18.19 -10.35
N PHE A 251 1.82 17.01 -9.95
CA PHE A 251 1.37 16.32 -8.75
C PHE A 251 1.56 17.17 -7.50
N CYS A 252 2.80 17.64 -7.26
CA CYS A 252 3.14 18.42 -6.07
C CYS A 252 2.32 19.71 -5.99
N GLN A 253 2.14 20.41 -7.11
CA GLN A 253 1.35 21.64 -7.17
C GLN A 253 -0.12 21.39 -6.84
N ALA A 254 -0.75 20.43 -7.52
CA ALA A 254 -2.15 20.10 -7.28
C ALA A 254 -2.39 19.59 -5.85
N LEU A 255 -1.45 18.83 -5.29
CA LEU A 255 -1.49 18.39 -3.90
C LEU A 255 -1.48 19.58 -2.94
N LYS A 256 -0.53 20.51 -3.08
CA LYS A 256 -0.42 21.72 -2.22
C LYS A 256 -1.65 22.61 -2.30
N GLU A 257 -2.19 22.81 -3.49
CA GLU A 257 -3.36 23.67 -3.71
C GLU A 257 -4.64 23.13 -3.04
N ASN A 258 -4.71 21.82 -2.83
CA ASN A 258 -5.89 21.15 -2.30
C ASN A 258 -5.72 20.61 -0.86
N LEU A 259 -4.51 20.71 -0.28
CA LEU A 259 -4.20 20.17 1.04
C LEU A 259 -4.69 21.12 2.15
N ASP A 260 -5.36 20.55 3.16
CA ASP A 260 -5.69 21.26 4.40
C ASP A 260 -4.48 21.26 5.36
N ALA A 261 -3.68 22.31 5.28
CA ALA A 261 -2.48 22.48 6.11
C ALA A 261 -2.76 22.60 7.63
N SER A 262 -4.02 22.75 8.04
CA SER A 262 -4.40 22.74 9.45
C SER A 262 -4.48 21.31 10.02
N ARG A 263 -4.59 20.30 9.16
CA ARG A 263 -4.77 18.89 9.52
C ARG A 263 -3.56 18.02 9.19
N VAL A 264 -2.87 18.34 8.10
CA VAL A 264 -1.83 17.50 7.53
C VAL A 264 -0.55 18.30 7.37
N ARG A 265 0.54 17.78 7.92
CA ARG A 265 1.87 18.35 7.67
C ARG A 265 2.32 17.95 6.27
N TYR A 266 2.99 18.88 5.60
CA TYR A 266 3.55 18.69 4.26
C TYR A 266 5.04 19.06 4.27
N HIS A 267 5.89 18.12 3.87
CA HIS A 267 7.33 18.31 3.89
C HIS A 267 7.96 17.84 2.58
N GLU A 268 8.64 18.74 1.88
CA GLU A 268 9.42 18.46 0.67
C GLU A 268 10.88 18.25 1.00
N LEU A 269 11.48 17.20 0.46
CA LEU A 269 12.89 16.91 0.59
C LEU A 269 13.56 16.89 -0.79
N SER A 270 14.67 17.60 -0.94
CA SER A 270 15.50 17.57 -2.15
C SER A 270 16.30 16.26 -2.24
N MET A 271 15.60 15.14 -2.12
CA MET A 271 16.12 13.77 -2.12
C MET A 271 15.33 12.92 -3.10
N HIS A 272 15.93 11.84 -3.58
CA HIS A 272 15.22 10.78 -4.28
C HIS A 272 14.63 9.78 -3.27
N ILE A 273 13.48 9.19 -3.57
CA ILE A 273 12.79 8.28 -2.64
C ILE A 273 13.68 7.13 -2.13
N ASN A 274 14.58 6.62 -2.97
CA ASN A 274 15.46 5.51 -2.64
C ASN A 274 16.81 5.93 -2.00
N GLU A 275 16.99 7.20 -1.64
CA GLU A 275 18.15 7.62 -0.86
C GLU A 275 18.00 7.15 0.60
N PRO A 276 19.06 6.58 1.23
CA PRO A 276 18.98 6.14 2.64
C PRO A 276 18.53 7.24 3.59
N SER A 277 19.03 8.47 3.40
CA SER A 277 18.66 9.63 4.20
C SER A 277 17.17 10.00 4.10
N PHE A 278 16.50 9.68 2.97
CA PHE A 278 15.07 9.87 2.84
C PHE A 278 14.30 8.87 3.73
N ALA A 279 14.70 7.61 3.73
CA ALA A 279 14.13 6.58 4.59
C ALA A 279 14.35 6.89 6.09
N GLU A 280 15.55 7.36 6.46
CA GLU A 280 15.85 7.81 7.83
C GLU A 280 14.92 8.94 8.28
N MET A 281 14.71 9.95 7.43
CA MET A 281 13.80 11.06 7.73
C MET A 281 12.35 10.56 7.91
N ALA A 282 11.89 9.67 7.03
CA ALA A 282 10.55 9.10 7.11
C ALA A 282 10.32 8.34 8.44
N VAL A 283 11.29 7.53 8.85
CA VAL A 283 11.25 6.79 10.12
C VAL A 283 11.30 7.74 11.31
N GLN A 284 12.16 8.77 11.30
CA GLN A 284 12.25 9.75 12.37
C GLN A 284 10.94 10.52 12.56
N GLU A 285 10.31 10.93 11.47
CA GLU A 285 9.04 11.66 11.54
C GLU A 285 7.90 10.78 12.05
N LEU A 286 7.83 9.50 11.64
CA LEU A 286 6.84 8.57 12.18
C LEU A 286 7.08 8.32 13.68
N ASP A 287 8.32 8.08 14.08
CA ASP A 287 8.70 7.86 15.47
C ASP A 287 8.33 9.04 16.39
N LYS A 288 8.58 10.28 15.95
CA LYS A 288 8.15 11.48 16.66
C LYS A 288 6.63 11.51 16.86
N MET A 289 5.86 11.19 15.81
CA MET A 289 4.40 11.19 15.88
C MET A 289 3.86 10.12 16.82
N ILE A 290 4.46 8.93 16.83
CA ILE A 290 4.09 7.84 17.76
C ILE A 290 4.35 8.25 19.21
N ASN A 291 5.46 8.96 19.47
CA ASN A 291 5.86 9.39 20.81
C ASN A 291 5.26 10.76 21.24
N GLY A 292 4.35 11.35 20.44
CA GLY A 292 3.68 12.61 20.75
C GLY A 292 4.58 13.84 20.73
N GLN A 293 5.61 13.84 19.90
CA GLN A 293 6.60 14.92 19.77
C GLN A 293 6.35 15.80 18.54
#